data_d3b72df160b54caef1e243f56e037248
#
_entry.id   d3b72df160b54caef1e243f56e037248
#
_cell.length_a   1.000
_cell.length_b   1.000
_cell.length_c   1.000
_cell.angle_alpha   90.00
_cell.angle_beta   90.00
_cell.angle_gamma   90.00
#
_symmetry.space_group_name_H-M   'P 1'
#
loop_
_entity.id
_entity.type
_entity.pdbx_description
1 polymer ?
#
loop_
_entity_poly.entity_id
_entity_poly.type
_entity_poly.pdbx_seq_one_letter_code
_entity_poly.pdbx_strand_id
1 'polypeptide(L)'
;MRRFFVLLFFYVFITSYAWVSSHISSKYGSMNLSMGRAAAVRAATKAKTDGAKAKNNNIYAKKIIMACKAGGVDPTSNRALASTIAEAKAANVPNDVIKRNIDKATKADTADFKEATFEFYGHGGVGLIVNVVTDNGNRATNDVNLVAKKKELKSASSGSVAFNFARKARIDVKEKVVDEEALLEMCMEAGVDDYVLKTDCNGLQGSPREEGDSTIFVEMSDMSAMRDALLGAEYELTTSLQFVPKAGYMVVGDEDFDLNMDAVDAFEELDDVDSVHHNMDTNTS
;
A
#
# COMPACT_ATOMS: atom_id res chain seq x y z
N MET A 1 -22.22 -44.07 69.40
CA MET A 1 -21.64 -44.32 68.08
C MET A 1 -22.40 -43.76 66.86
N ARG A 2 -23.64 -43.31 66.97
CA ARG A 2 -24.43 -42.79 65.84
C ARG A 2 -24.18 -41.31 65.45
N ARG A 3 -23.56 -40.51 66.27
CA ARG A 3 -23.30 -39.08 66.00
C ARG A 3 -22.01 -38.80 65.22
N PHE A 4 -21.06 -39.74 65.20
CA PHE A 4 -19.80 -39.59 64.49
C PHE A 4 -19.91 -39.88 62.99
N PHE A 5 -20.84 -40.70 62.57
CA PHE A 5 -21.04 -41.09 61.17
C PHE A 5 -21.67 -39.96 60.32
N VAL A 6 -22.52 -39.15 60.94
CA VAL A 6 -23.19 -38.05 60.20
C VAL A 6 -22.24 -36.88 59.88
N LEU A 7 -21.27 -36.60 60.81
CA LEU A 7 -20.25 -35.54 60.57
C LEU A 7 -19.23 -35.91 59.51
N LEU A 8 -18.88 -37.19 59.36
CA LEU A 8 -17.96 -37.65 58.32
C LEU A 8 -18.57 -37.58 56.90
N PHE A 9 -19.86 -37.87 56.78
CA PHE A 9 -20.59 -37.76 55.50
C PHE A 9 -20.76 -36.33 55.03
N PHE A 10 -20.92 -35.37 55.96
CA PHE A 10 -21.00 -33.95 55.61
C PHE A 10 -19.67 -33.38 55.18
N TYR A 11 -18.57 -33.82 55.77
CA TYR A 11 -17.23 -33.36 55.43
C TYR A 11 -16.76 -33.86 54.05
N VAL A 12 -17.08 -35.08 53.67
CA VAL A 12 -16.79 -35.64 52.33
C VAL A 12 -17.65 -34.94 51.22
N PHE A 13 -18.88 -34.57 51.55
CA PHE A 13 -19.75 -33.88 50.58
C PHE A 13 -19.33 -32.43 50.34
N ILE A 14 -18.87 -31.74 51.35
CA ILE A 14 -18.39 -30.31 51.23
C ILE A 14 -17.08 -30.27 50.44
N THR A 15 -16.17 -31.19 50.65
CA THR A 15 -14.87 -31.24 49.92
C THR A 15 -15.05 -31.63 48.45
N SER A 16 -16.02 -32.51 48.11
CA SER A 16 -16.31 -32.88 46.76
C SER A 16 -17.00 -31.75 45.97
N TYR A 17 -17.88 -30.98 46.61
CA TYR A 17 -18.50 -29.81 45.97
C TYR A 17 -17.51 -28.66 45.76
N ALA A 18 -16.59 -28.42 46.66
CA ALA A 18 -15.54 -27.42 46.50
C ALA A 18 -14.56 -27.80 45.38
N TRP A 19 -14.22 -29.08 45.24
CA TRP A 19 -13.31 -29.54 44.17
C TRP A 19 -13.95 -29.51 42.77
N VAL A 20 -15.24 -29.86 42.64
CA VAL A 20 -15.97 -29.76 41.35
C VAL A 20 -16.21 -28.31 40.96
N SER A 21 -16.54 -27.41 41.90
CA SER A 21 -16.75 -26.00 41.60
C SER A 21 -15.46 -25.29 41.18
N SER A 22 -14.29 -25.61 41.78
CA SER A 22 -13.01 -25.02 41.39
C SER A 22 -12.52 -25.50 40.01
N HIS A 23 -12.81 -26.77 39.64
CA HIS A 23 -12.42 -27.32 38.33
C HIS A 23 -13.28 -26.81 37.19
N ILE A 24 -14.58 -26.55 37.42
CA ILE A 24 -15.51 -26.00 36.41
C ILE A 24 -15.18 -24.52 36.18
N SER A 25 -14.90 -23.75 37.20
CA SER A 25 -14.55 -22.32 37.08
C SER A 25 -13.23 -22.10 36.35
N SER A 26 -12.23 -22.97 36.53
CA SER A 26 -10.92 -22.89 35.83
C SER A 26 -11.03 -23.21 34.33
N LYS A 27 -11.95 -24.10 33.95
CA LYS A 27 -12.05 -24.53 32.54
C LYS A 27 -12.86 -23.55 31.65
N TYR A 28 -13.79 -22.80 32.23
CA TYR A 28 -14.63 -21.83 31.50
C TYR A 28 -14.10 -20.39 31.59
N GLY A 29 -13.33 -20.05 32.63
CA GLY A 29 -12.78 -18.70 32.79
C GLY A 29 -11.66 -18.37 31.80
N SER A 30 -10.87 -19.36 31.32
CA SER A 30 -9.77 -19.15 30.40
C SER A 30 -10.21 -19.13 28.91
N MET A 31 -11.32 -19.80 28.57
CA MET A 31 -11.81 -19.84 27.20
C MET A 31 -12.44 -18.52 26.73
N ASN A 32 -13.11 -17.79 27.59
CA ASN A 32 -13.75 -16.51 27.24
C ASN A 32 -12.75 -15.36 27.03
N LEU A 33 -11.61 -15.36 27.75
CA LEU A 33 -10.58 -14.34 27.60
C LEU A 33 -9.74 -14.52 26.32
N SER A 34 -9.51 -15.75 25.89
CA SER A 34 -8.75 -16.02 24.65
C SER A 34 -9.58 -15.76 23.39
N MET A 35 -10.88 -16.07 23.39
CA MET A 35 -11.78 -15.77 22.29
C MET A 35 -12.01 -14.26 22.13
N GLY A 36 -12.11 -13.50 23.21
CA GLY A 36 -12.25 -12.04 23.16
C GLY A 36 -11.00 -11.35 22.59
N ARG A 37 -9.81 -11.80 23.00
CA ARG A 37 -8.54 -11.24 22.50
C ARG A 37 -8.32 -11.57 21.01
N ALA A 38 -8.58 -12.79 20.58
CA ALA A 38 -8.49 -13.18 19.17
C ALA A 38 -9.53 -12.47 18.29
N ALA A 39 -10.73 -12.21 18.79
CA ALA A 39 -11.75 -11.42 18.10
C ALA A 39 -11.35 -9.94 17.99
N ALA A 40 -10.78 -9.35 19.05
CA ALA A 40 -10.29 -7.97 19.04
C ALA A 40 -9.12 -7.78 18.05
N VAL A 41 -8.15 -8.71 18.03
CA VAL A 41 -7.03 -8.67 17.07
C VAL A 41 -7.55 -8.78 15.62
N ARG A 42 -8.46 -9.72 15.34
CA ARG A 42 -9.06 -9.85 14.00
C ARG A 42 -9.86 -8.60 13.60
N ALA A 43 -10.59 -7.99 14.54
CA ALA A 43 -11.34 -6.76 14.29
C ALA A 43 -10.40 -5.58 13.97
N ALA A 44 -9.29 -5.43 14.70
CA ALA A 44 -8.30 -4.39 14.44
C ALA A 44 -7.61 -4.59 13.07
N THR A 45 -7.18 -5.82 12.75
CA THR A 45 -6.58 -6.14 11.45
C THR A 45 -7.57 -5.90 10.31
N LYS A 46 -8.83 -6.33 10.48
CA LYS A 46 -9.88 -6.08 9.49
C LYS A 46 -10.14 -4.59 9.30
N ALA A 47 -10.21 -3.80 10.38
CA ALA A 47 -10.41 -2.36 10.29
C ALA A 47 -9.27 -1.67 9.52
N LYS A 48 -8.00 -2.04 9.76
CA LYS A 48 -6.83 -1.52 9.01
C LYS A 48 -6.93 -1.89 7.52
N THR A 49 -7.25 -3.15 7.20
CA THR A 49 -7.40 -3.60 5.82
C THR A 49 -8.58 -2.94 5.10
N ASP A 50 -9.73 -2.81 5.76
CA ASP A 50 -10.91 -2.16 5.18
C ASP A 50 -10.67 -0.65 4.99
N GLY A 51 -9.91 0.01 5.89
CA GLY A 51 -9.48 1.40 5.76
C GLY A 51 -8.57 1.61 4.54
N ALA A 52 -7.57 0.77 4.36
CA ALA A 52 -6.68 0.83 3.20
C ALA A 52 -7.43 0.63 1.87
N LYS A 53 -8.38 -0.33 1.81
CA LYS A 53 -9.24 -0.52 0.63
C LYS A 53 -10.12 0.69 0.36
N ALA A 54 -10.70 1.30 1.39
CA ALA A 54 -11.52 2.49 1.25
C ALA A 54 -10.71 3.68 0.71
N LYS A 55 -9.48 3.86 1.20
CA LYS A 55 -8.54 4.88 0.72
C LYS A 55 -8.22 4.66 -0.76
N ASN A 56 -7.81 3.46 -1.16
CA ASN A 56 -7.53 3.12 -2.55
C ASN A 56 -8.72 3.41 -3.46
N ASN A 57 -9.92 2.97 -3.07
CA ASN A 57 -11.13 3.24 -3.83
C ASN A 57 -11.39 4.75 -3.99
N ASN A 58 -11.11 5.56 -2.97
CA ASN A 58 -11.28 7.01 -3.01
C ASN A 58 -10.26 7.68 -3.93
N ILE A 59 -8.99 7.28 -3.85
CA ILE A 59 -7.92 7.81 -4.71
C ILE A 59 -8.19 7.49 -6.19
N TYR A 60 -8.50 6.24 -6.50
CA TYR A 60 -8.83 5.86 -7.89
C TYR A 60 -10.13 6.52 -8.38
N ALA A 61 -11.10 6.75 -7.50
CA ALA A 61 -12.28 7.53 -7.85
C ALA A 61 -11.91 8.97 -8.31
N LYS A 62 -11.00 9.64 -7.60
CA LYS A 62 -10.51 10.98 -7.96
C LYS A 62 -9.74 10.94 -9.29
N LYS A 63 -8.82 9.98 -9.47
CA LYS A 63 -8.04 9.80 -10.71
C LYS A 63 -8.93 9.54 -11.93
N ILE A 64 -9.94 8.67 -11.79
CA ILE A 64 -10.91 8.38 -12.87
C ILE A 64 -11.68 9.64 -13.26
N ILE A 65 -12.19 10.40 -12.29
CA ILE A 65 -12.91 11.66 -12.57
C ILE A 65 -11.99 12.65 -13.30
N MET A 66 -10.75 12.79 -12.88
CA MET A 66 -9.76 13.66 -13.50
C MET A 66 -9.45 13.23 -14.94
N ALA A 67 -9.21 11.93 -15.17
CA ALA A 67 -8.98 11.40 -16.50
C ALA A 67 -10.18 11.57 -17.43
N CYS A 68 -11.42 11.37 -16.93
CA CYS A 68 -12.64 11.62 -17.70
C CYS A 68 -12.79 13.08 -18.10
N LYS A 69 -12.49 14.02 -17.19
CA LYS A 69 -12.56 15.46 -17.48
C LYS A 69 -11.52 15.93 -18.50
N ALA A 70 -10.33 15.30 -18.49
CA ALA A 70 -9.24 15.63 -19.41
C ALA A 70 -9.47 15.12 -20.83
N GLY A 71 -10.05 13.93 -21.02
CA GLY A 71 -10.11 13.26 -22.33
C GLY A 71 -11.45 12.62 -22.69
N GLY A 72 -12.49 12.84 -21.87
CA GLY A 72 -13.82 12.23 -22.10
C GLY A 72 -14.01 10.91 -21.39
N VAL A 73 -15.25 10.42 -21.41
CA VAL A 73 -15.70 9.26 -20.59
C VAL A 73 -15.56 7.92 -21.30
N ASP A 74 -15.17 7.91 -22.55
CA ASP A 74 -15.01 6.68 -23.34
C ASP A 74 -13.56 6.16 -23.26
N PRO A 75 -13.32 5.00 -22.63
CA PRO A 75 -11.97 4.44 -22.48
C PRO A 75 -11.32 4.06 -23.82
N THR A 76 -12.10 3.87 -24.89
CA THR A 76 -11.57 3.51 -26.20
C THR A 76 -10.89 4.70 -26.88
N SER A 77 -11.38 5.91 -26.62
CA SER A 77 -10.84 7.17 -27.14
C SER A 77 -9.93 7.89 -26.17
N ASN A 78 -10.07 7.62 -24.85
CA ASN A 78 -9.30 8.24 -23.78
C ASN A 78 -8.27 7.26 -23.20
N ARG A 79 -7.03 7.33 -23.71
CA ARG A 79 -5.94 6.45 -23.29
C ARG A 79 -5.59 6.62 -21.80
N ALA A 80 -5.66 7.84 -21.27
CA ALA A 80 -5.41 8.12 -19.86
C ALA A 80 -6.45 7.43 -18.96
N LEU A 81 -7.73 7.48 -19.35
CA LEU A 81 -8.80 6.78 -18.64
C LEU A 81 -8.62 5.26 -18.70
N ALA A 82 -8.25 4.72 -19.86
CA ALA A 82 -8.00 3.29 -20.04
C ALA A 82 -6.87 2.80 -19.12
N SER A 83 -5.76 3.55 -19.02
CA SER A 83 -4.65 3.27 -18.11
C SER A 83 -5.10 3.32 -16.65
N THR A 84 -5.79 4.39 -16.24
CA THR A 84 -6.30 4.53 -14.87
C THR A 84 -7.28 3.41 -14.48
N ILE A 85 -8.12 2.95 -15.41
CA ILE A 85 -9.02 1.81 -15.18
C ILE A 85 -8.22 0.51 -15.00
N ALA A 86 -7.17 0.29 -15.78
CA ALA A 86 -6.31 -0.89 -15.65
C ALA A 86 -5.59 -0.89 -14.30
N GLU A 87 -5.02 0.25 -13.88
CA GLU A 87 -4.40 0.42 -12.56
C GLU A 87 -5.41 0.20 -11.43
N ALA A 88 -6.62 0.75 -11.53
CA ALA A 88 -7.67 0.56 -10.54
C ALA A 88 -8.07 -0.91 -10.37
N LYS A 89 -8.17 -1.65 -11.49
CA LYS A 89 -8.44 -3.10 -11.45
C LYS A 89 -7.30 -3.87 -10.81
N ALA A 90 -6.06 -3.53 -11.12
CA ALA A 90 -4.88 -4.13 -10.51
C ALA A 90 -4.82 -3.87 -8.99
N ALA A 91 -5.26 -2.69 -8.56
CA ALA A 91 -5.41 -2.33 -7.13
C ALA A 91 -6.68 -2.93 -6.47
N ASN A 92 -7.37 -3.87 -7.14
CA ASN A 92 -8.59 -4.53 -6.66
C ASN A 92 -9.76 -3.57 -6.37
N VAL A 93 -9.86 -2.46 -7.09
CA VAL A 93 -11.01 -1.56 -7.00
C VAL A 93 -12.23 -2.21 -7.69
N PRO A 94 -13.38 -2.31 -7.03
CA PRO A 94 -14.58 -2.94 -7.59
C PRO A 94 -15.05 -2.24 -8.89
N ASN A 95 -15.44 -3.02 -9.88
CA ASN A 95 -15.92 -2.48 -11.16
C ASN A 95 -17.11 -1.52 -11.02
N ASP A 96 -17.97 -1.73 -10.01
CA ASP A 96 -19.10 -0.85 -9.73
C ASP A 96 -18.65 0.55 -9.26
N VAL A 97 -17.51 0.62 -8.53
CA VAL A 97 -16.91 1.88 -8.12
C VAL A 97 -16.36 2.61 -9.35
N ILE A 98 -15.67 1.90 -10.23
CA ILE A 98 -15.13 2.46 -11.48
C ILE A 98 -16.27 3.04 -12.35
N LYS A 99 -17.28 2.26 -12.66
CA LYS A 99 -18.42 2.68 -13.47
C LYS A 99 -19.14 3.89 -12.88
N ARG A 100 -19.45 3.82 -11.57
CA ARG A 100 -20.12 4.92 -10.86
C ARG A 100 -19.33 6.24 -10.91
N ASN A 101 -17.99 6.19 -10.90
CA ASN A 101 -17.17 7.40 -10.97
C ASN A 101 -17.05 7.93 -12.40
N ILE A 102 -17.05 7.08 -13.42
CA ILE A 102 -17.17 7.50 -14.82
C ILE A 102 -18.52 8.23 -15.03
N ASP A 103 -19.63 7.64 -14.55
CA ASP A 103 -20.96 8.26 -14.63
C ASP A 103 -21.04 9.57 -13.83
N LYS A 104 -20.34 9.65 -12.69
CA LYS A 104 -20.25 10.85 -11.88
C LYS A 104 -19.50 11.95 -12.61
N ALA A 105 -18.46 11.63 -13.35
CA ALA A 105 -17.65 12.59 -14.09
C ALA A 105 -18.44 13.32 -15.21
N THR A 106 -19.54 12.74 -15.71
CA THR A 106 -20.41 13.37 -16.71
C THR A 106 -21.26 14.51 -16.14
N LYS A 107 -21.40 14.58 -14.81
CA LYS A 107 -22.23 15.60 -14.16
C LYS A 107 -21.47 16.92 -14.06
N ALA A 108 -22.14 18.03 -14.36
CA ALA A 108 -21.55 19.37 -14.39
C ALA A 108 -21.04 19.85 -13.01
N ASP A 109 -21.56 19.30 -11.91
CA ASP A 109 -21.24 19.71 -10.53
C ASP A 109 -20.18 18.80 -9.88
N THR A 110 -19.31 18.17 -10.67
CA THR A 110 -18.27 17.30 -10.15
C THR A 110 -17.01 18.11 -9.82
N ALA A 111 -16.46 17.92 -8.61
CA ALA A 111 -15.25 18.59 -8.15
C ALA A 111 -14.08 18.42 -9.12
N ASP A 112 -13.27 19.48 -9.26
CA ASP A 112 -12.04 19.46 -10.05
C ASP A 112 -10.88 18.99 -9.19
N PHE A 113 -10.44 17.75 -9.42
CA PHE A 113 -9.26 17.22 -8.77
C PHE A 113 -7.98 17.63 -9.49
N LYS A 114 -6.93 17.88 -8.72
CA LYS A 114 -5.59 18.23 -9.21
C LYS A 114 -4.55 17.42 -8.49
N GLU A 115 -3.50 17.06 -9.21
CA GLU A 115 -2.30 16.49 -8.62
C GLU A 115 -1.39 17.58 -8.09
N ALA A 116 -0.79 17.34 -6.94
CA ALA A 116 0.26 18.16 -6.36
C ALA A 116 1.34 17.26 -5.78
N THR A 117 2.59 17.68 -5.88
CA THR A 117 3.75 16.98 -5.33
C THR A 117 4.40 17.86 -4.28
N PHE A 118 4.64 17.29 -3.10
CA PHE A 118 5.37 17.93 -2.02
C PHE A 118 6.69 17.19 -1.80
N GLU A 119 7.73 17.97 -1.50
CA GLU A 119 9.08 17.45 -1.34
C GLU A 119 9.61 17.80 0.04
N PHE A 120 10.24 16.82 0.70
CA PHE A 120 10.81 16.97 2.04
C PHE A 120 12.17 16.32 2.13
N TYR A 121 12.98 16.84 3.04
CA TYR A 121 14.17 16.17 3.56
C TYR A 121 13.85 15.58 4.93
N GLY A 122 13.99 14.28 5.04
CA GLY A 122 13.83 13.53 6.28
C GLY A 122 15.12 13.42 7.10
N HIS A 123 15.08 12.56 8.08
CA HIS A 123 16.20 12.25 8.96
C HIS A 123 17.32 11.55 8.18
N GLY A 124 18.57 11.81 8.56
CA GLY A 124 19.73 11.25 7.83
C GLY A 124 19.90 11.79 6.41
N GLY A 125 19.16 12.83 5.98
CA GLY A 125 19.23 13.42 4.64
C GLY A 125 18.43 12.69 3.57
N VAL A 126 17.50 11.85 3.97
CA VAL A 126 16.56 11.12 3.10
C VAL A 126 15.68 12.10 2.31
N GLY A 127 15.53 11.86 1.01
CA GLY A 127 14.55 12.57 0.18
C GLY A 127 13.20 11.88 0.22
N LEU A 128 12.14 12.65 0.46
CA LEU A 128 10.75 12.19 0.47
C LEU A 128 9.95 12.98 -0.56
N ILE A 129 9.17 12.27 -1.39
CA ILE A 129 8.24 12.83 -2.36
C ILE A 129 6.84 12.35 -2.01
N VAL A 130 5.93 13.28 -1.74
CA VAL A 130 4.53 13.01 -1.39
C VAL A 130 3.65 13.48 -2.54
N ASN A 131 3.00 12.55 -3.23
CA ASN A 131 2.04 12.83 -4.29
C ASN A 131 0.63 12.88 -3.71
N VAL A 132 -0.11 13.91 -4.08
CA VAL A 132 -1.45 14.20 -3.55
C VAL A 132 -2.43 14.42 -4.70
N VAL A 133 -3.63 13.87 -4.57
CA VAL A 133 -4.77 14.11 -5.48
C VAL A 133 -5.89 14.76 -4.67
N THR A 134 -6.13 16.05 -4.90
CA THR A 134 -7.06 16.82 -4.09
C THR A 134 -7.95 17.75 -4.92
N ASP A 135 -9.12 18.04 -4.40
CA ASP A 135 -10.02 19.09 -4.89
C ASP A 135 -9.72 20.48 -4.27
N ASN A 136 -8.96 20.49 -3.16
CA ASN A 136 -8.62 21.70 -2.42
C ASN A 136 -7.13 21.73 -2.04
N GLY A 137 -6.33 22.39 -2.86
CA GLY A 137 -4.88 22.48 -2.68
C GLY A 137 -4.47 23.12 -1.34
N ASN A 138 -5.24 24.09 -0.82
CA ASN A 138 -4.91 24.73 0.47
C ASN A 138 -5.09 23.74 1.64
N ARG A 139 -6.15 22.95 1.63
CA ARG A 139 -6.38 21.90 2.63
C ARG A 139 -5.23 20.89 2.60
N ALA A 140 -4.96 20.33 1.43
CA ALA A 140 -3.91 19.34 1.25
C ALA A 140 -2.53 19.89 1.67
N THR A 141 -2.20 21.11 1.31
CA THR A 141 -0.95 21.77 1.73
C THR A 141 -0.84 21.89 3.25
N ASN A 142 -1.94 22.29 3.91
CA ASN A 142 -1.95 22.41 5.37
C ASN A 142 -1.79 21.07 6.05
N ASP A 143 -2.50 20.03 5.58
CA ASP A 143 -2.47 18.68 6.16
C ASP A 143 -1.08 18.03 6.01
N VAL A 144 -0.49 18.13 4.81
CA VAL A 144 0.86 17.60 4.53
C VAL A 144 1.91 18.35 5.36
N ASN A 145 1.86 19.68 5.41
CA ASN A 145 2.80 20.47 6.22
C ASN A 145 2.64 20.24 7.73
N LEU A 146 1.43 19.94 8.20
CA LEU A 146 1.19 19.61 9.60
C LEU A 146 1.88 18.28 9.97
N VAL A 147 1.77 17.26 9.12
CA VAL A 147 2.47 15.98 9.31
C VAL A 147 3.99 16.20 9.26
N ALA A 148 4.49 16.90 8.25
CA ALA A 148 5.92 17.19 8.11
C ALA A 148 6.47 17.89 9.36
N LYS A 149 5.75 18.89 9.90
CA LYS A 149 6.15 19.59 11.12
C LYS A 149 6.12 18.70 12.35
N LYS A 150 5.12 17.83 12.49
CA LYS A 150 5.03 16.88 13.62
C LYS A 150 6.16 15.84 13.61
N LYS A 151 6.63 15.47 12.41
CA LYS A 151 7.70 14.49 12.20
C LYS A 151 9.07 15.14 12.00
N GLU A 152 9.18 16.44 12.26
CA GLU A 152 10.43 17.22 12.18
C GLU A 152 11.12 17.18 10.80
N LEU A 153 10.35 16.98 9.74
CA LEU A 153 10.84 16.99 8.37
C LEU A 153 11.08 18.42 7.88
N LYS A 154 12.08 18.60 7.02
CA LYS A 154 12.37 19.89 6.40
C LYS A 154 11.68 19.99 5.05
N SER A 155 10.84 21.01 4.85
CA SER A 155 10.27 21.29 3.55
C SER A 155 11.35 21.65 2.54
N ALA A 156 11.29 21.03 1.38
CA ALA A 156 12.21 21.25 0.27
C ALA A 156 11.60 22.16 -0.79
N SER A 157 12.44 22.83 -1.57
CA SER A 157 11.97 23.57 -2.74
C SER A 157 11.53 22.59 -3.83
N SER A 158 10.50 22.98 -4.59
CA SER A 158 10.02 22.16 -5.70
C SER A 158 11.16 21.79 -6.67
N GLY A 159 11.30 20.50 -6.97
CA GLY A 159 12.32 19.94 -7.83
C GLY A 159 13.65 19.62 -7.14
N SER A 160 13.87 20.03 -5.89
CA SER A 160 15.18 19.82 -5.22
C SER A 160 15.38 18.38 -4.75
N VAL A 161 14.33 17.68 -4.40
CA VAL A 161 14.35 16.25 -4.09
C VAL A 161 14.01 15.44 -5.34
N ALA A 162 13.00 15.83 -6.10
CA ALA A 162 12.56 15.16 -7.32
C ALA A 162 13.67 15.05 -8.37
N PHE A 163 14.64 15.99 -8.39
CA PHE A 163 15.80 15.93 -9.25
C PHE A 163 16.61 14.64 -9.06
N ASN A 164 16.69 14.12 -7.84
CA ASN A 164 17.43 12.91 -7.50
C ASN A 164 16.68 11.62 -7.88
N PHE A 165 15.45 11.73 -8.36
CA PHE A 165 14.63 10.60 -8.76
C PHE A 165 14.38 10.59 -10.27
N ALA A 166 14.29 9.40 -10.84
CA ALA A 166 13.75 9.17 -12.18
C ALA A 166 12.33 8.61 -12.06
N ARG A 167 11.42 9.10 -12.86
CA ARG A 167 10.09 8.52 -12.97
C ARG A 167 10.16 7.38 -13.98
N LYS A 168 10.11 6.14 -13.48
CA LYS A 168 10.18 4.92 -14.30
C LYS A 168 8.86 4.17 -14.27
N ALA A 169 8.61 3.43 -15.32
CA ALA A 169 7.53 2.45 -15.33
C ALA A 169 7.99 1.20 -14.58
N ARG A 170 7.15 0.75 -13.67
CA ARG A 170 7.31 -0.48 -12.90
C ARG A 170 6.32 -1.50 -13.40
N ILE A 171 6.81 -2.68 -13.73
CA ILE A 171 6.04 -3.82 -14.19
C ILE A 171 6.30 -4.96 -13.21
N ASP A 172 5.29 -5.31 -12.44
CA ASP A 172 5.34 -6.43 -11.50
C ASP A 172 4.76 -7.67 -12.18
N VAL A 173 5.59 -8.72 -12.29
CA VAL A 173 5.21 -10.02 -12.86
C VAL A 173 4.93 -10.95 -11.69
N LYS A 174 3.75 -11.57 -11.67
CA LYS A 174 3.27 -12.41 -10.57
C LYS A 174 3.66 -13.88 -10.76
N GLU A 175 3.94 -14.54 -9.64
CA GLU A 175 4.12 -16.00 -9.53
C GLU A 175 5.18 -16.60 -10.47
N LYS A 176 6.07 -15.78 -11.02
CA LYS A 176 7.08 -16.26 -11.96
C LYS A 176 8.35 -15.44 -11.89
N VAL A 177 9.45 -16.08 -11.62
CA VAL A 177 10.77 -15.48 -11.83
C VAL A 177 11.01 -15.40 -13.32
N VAL A 178 11.17 -14.17 -13.82
CA VAL A 178 11.47 -13.93 -15.23
C VAL A 178 12.94 -14.30 -15.47
N ASP A 179 13.19 -15.20 -16.41
CA ASP A 179 14.54 -15.53 -16.83
C ASP A 179 15.17 -14.33 -17.56
N GLU A 180 16.39 -13.96 -17.16
CA GLU A 180 17.07 -12.77 -17.66
C GLU A 180 17.39 -12.88 -19.17
N GLU A 181 17.72 -14.09 -19.66
CA GLU A 181 17.97 -14.32 -21.09
C GLU A 181 16.68 -14.15 -21.92
N ALA A 182 15.58 -14.72 -21.47
CA ALA A 182 14.29 -14.57 -22.13
C ALA A 182 13.79 -13.12 -22.07
N LEU A 183 14.04 -12.40 -20.96
CA LEU A 183 13.71 -10.99 -20.83
C LEU A 183 14.50 -10.13 -21.82
N LEU A 184 15.80 -10.42 -21.96
CA LEU A 184 16.67 -9.71 -22.91
C LEU A 184 16.18 -9.87 -24.37
N GLU A 185 15.79 -11.09 -24.75
CA GLU A 185 15.21 -11.33 -26.09
C GLU A 185 13.92 -10.53 -26.29
N MET A 186 13.02 -10.55 -25.31
CA MET A 186 11.77 -9.75 -25.35
C MET A 186 12.04 -8.25 -25.44
N CYS A 187 13.02 -7.73 -24.70
CA CYS A 187 13.42 -6.32 -24.77
C CYS A 187 13.94 -5.95 -26.16
N MET A 188 14.79 -6.79 -26.74
CA MET A 188 15.33 -6.58 -28.11
C MET A 188 14.22 -6.58 -29.17
N GLU A 189 13.27 -7.51 -29.09
CA GLU A 189 12.14 -7.58 -30.02
C GLU A 189 11.18 -6.39 -29.84
N ALA A 190 10.96 -5.94 -28.60
CA ALA A 190 10.10 -4.82 -28.26
C ALA A 190 10.75 -3.45 -28.52
N GLY A 191 12.06 -3.41 -28.77
CA GLY A 191 12.83 -2.16 -28.95
C GLY A 191 12.99 -1.39 -27.65
N VAL A 192 13.14 -2.08 -26.52
CA VAL A 192 13.38 -1.53 -25.19
C VAL A 192 14.90 -1.56 -24.94
N ASP A 193 15.50 -0.38 -24.85
CA ASP A 193 16.96 -0.25 -24.78
C ASP A 193 17.51 -0.39 -23.33
N ASP A 194 16.74 0.01 -22.33
CA ASP A 194 17.17 0.02 -20.91
C ASP A 194 16.10 -0.57 -20.00
N TYR A 195 16.50 -1.57 -19.23
CA TYR A 195 15.65 -2.18 -18.21
C TYR A 195 16.45 -2.55 -16.97
N VAL A 196 15.77 -2.64 -15.83
CA VAL A 196 16.32 -3.15 -14.58
C VAL A 196 15.41 -4.24 -14.06
N LEU A 197 15.89 -5.48 -14.02
CA LEU A 197 15.20 -6.62 -13.43
C LEU A 197 15.55 -6.71 -11.94
N LYS A 198 14.56 -6.84 -11.08
CA LYS A 198 14.71 -7.17 -9.67
C LYS A 198 13.87 -8.40 -9.34
N THR A 199 14.55 -9.45 -8.94
CA THR A 199 13.97 -10.71 -8.50
C THR A 199 13.80 -10.79 -6.98
N ASP A 200 14.57 -9.96 -6.24
CA ASP A 200 14.46 -9.85 -4.80
C ASP A 200 13.37 -8.83 -4.43
N CYS A 201 12.32 -9.32 -3.82
CA CYS A 201 11.17 -8.49 -3.46
C CYS A 201 11.39 -7.62 -2.23
N ASN A 202 12.52 -7.79 -1.53
CA ASN A 202 12.86 -7.02 -0.35
C ASN A 202 13.22 -5.58 -0.71
N GLY A 203 12.57 -4.62 -0.07
CA GLY A 203 12.92 -3.20 -0.13
C GLY A 203 12.32 -2.38 -1.26
N LEU A 204 11.38 -2.90 -2.03
CA LEU A 204 10.64 -2.09 -3.01
C LEU A 204 9.33 -1.58 -2.41
N GLN A 205 9.15 -0.26 -2.38
CA GLN A 205 7.88 0.36 -1.99
C GLN A 205 6.74 -0.09 -2.90
N GLY A 206 5.59 -0.35 -2.33
CA GLY A 206 4.35 -0.68 -3.01
C GLY A 206 3.92 -2.11 -2.76
N SER A 207 2.87 -2.58 -3.31
CA SER A 207 2.14 -3.84 -3.15
C SER A 207 2.82 -5.00 -2.41
N PRO A 208 2.11 -5.67 -1.51
CA PRO A 208 2.59 -6.93 -0.92
C PRO A 208 2.89 -7.91 -2.05
N ARG A 209 4.05 -8.55 -1.99
CA ARG A 209 4.55 -9.50 -2.97
C ARG A 209 4.64 -10.87 -2.37
N GLU A 210 4.45 -11.85 -3.23
CA GLU A 210 4.66 -13.25 -2.90
C GLU A 210 6.08 -13.69 -3.32
N GLU A 211 6.58 -14.73 -2.70
CA GLU A 211 7.86 -15.32 -3.06
C GLU A 211 7.79 -15.82 -4.52
N GLY A 212 8.68 -15.32 -5.37
CA GLY A 212 8.70 -15.64 -6.79
C GLY A 212 8.25 -14.52 -7.73
N ASP A 213 7.77 -13.37 -7.20
CA ASP A 213 7.43 -12.22 -8.03
C ASP A 213 8.69 -11.51 -8.55
N SER A 214 8.66 -11.06 -9.80
CA SER A 214 9.72 -10.25 -10.41
C SER A 214 9.24 -8.83 -10.70
N THR A 215 10.13 -7.84 -10.57
CA THR A 215 9.86 -6.46 -11.00
C THR A 215 10.80 -6.02 -12.07
N ILE A 216 10.25 -5.42 -13.10
CA ILE A 216 10.98 -4.84 -14.22
C ILE A 216 10.74 -3.34 -14.21
N PHE A 217 11.82 -2.56 -14.21
CA PHE A 217 11.76 -1.12 -14.39
C PHE A 217 12.23 -0.78 -15.79
N VAL A 218 11.43 0.02 -16.49
CA VAL A 218 11.75 0.55 -17.83
C VAL A 218 11.47 2.04 -17.89
N GLU A 219 11.92 2.72 -18.94
CA GLU A 219 11.54 4.10 -19.17
C GLU A 219 10.03 4.21 -19.45
N MET A 220 9.45 5.38 -19.14
CA MET A 220 8.02 5.59 -19.32
C MET A 220 7.55 5.42 -20.78
N SER A 221 8.42 5.76 -21.75
CA SER A 221 8.19 5.57 -23.19
C SER A 221 7.96 4.10 -23.55
N ASP A 222 8.70 3.22 -22.89
CA ASP A 222 8.83 1.81 -23.24
C ASP A 222 7.85 0.91 -22.50
N MET A 223 7.12 1.48 -21.52
CA MET A 223 6.15 0.76 -20.70
C MET A 223 5.12 -0.02 -21.54
N SER A 224 4.62 0.58 -22.62
CA SER A 224 3.61 -0.08 -23.46
C SER A 224 4.19 -1.26 -24.22
N ALA A 225 5.38 -1.07 -24.82
CA ALA A 225 6.06 -2.09 -25.61
C ALA A 225 6.43 -3.29 -24.72
N MET A 226 7.03 -3.02 -23.55
CA MET A 226 7.42 -4.05 -22.60
C MET A 226 6.23 -4.81 -22.01
N ARG A 227 5.16 -4.09 -21.64
CA ARG A 227 3.91 -4.72 -21.19
C ARG A 227 3.34 -5.67 -22.24
N ASP A 228 3.25 -5.20 -23.49
CA ASP A 228 2.63 -5.98 -24.57
C ASP A 228 3.49 -7.21 -24.93
N ALA A 229 4.82 -7.12 -24.85
CA ALA A 229 5.73 -8.26 -25.00
C ALA A 229 5.53 -9.31 -23.89
N LEU A 230 5.46 -8.89 -22.64
CA LEU A 230 5.25 -9.78 -21.49
C LEU A 230 3.85 -10.44 -21.53
N LEU A 231 2.81 -9.72 -21.94
CA LEU A 231 1.47 -10.27 -22.13
C LEU A 231 1.44 -11.30 -23.26
N GLY A 232 2.20 -11.05 -24.34
CA GLY A 232 2.38 -12.00 -25.44
C GLY A 232 3.06 -13.31 -25.01
N ALA A 233 3.90 -13.25 -24.00
CA ALA A 233 4.54 -14.40 -23.38
C ALA A 233 3.71 -15.03 -22.22
N GLU A 234 2.43 -14.66 -22.11
CA GLU A 234 1.45 -15.18 -21.13
C GLU A 234 1.83 -14.91 -19.66
N TYR A 235 2.56 -13.82 -19.37
CA TYR A 235 2.81 -13.39 -18.00
C TYR A 235 1.61 -12.63 -17.43
N GLU A 236 1.26 -12.92 -16.18
CA GLU A 236 0.33 -12.09 -15.40
C GLU A 236 1.10 -10.92 -14.78
N LEU A 237 0.71 -9.69 -15.09
CA LEU A 237 1.46 -8.52 -14.70
C LEU A 237 0.58 -7.36 -14.24
N THR A 238 1.20 -6.48 -13.45
CA THR A 238 0.63 -5.20 -13.03
C THR A 238 1.60 -4.09 -13.41
N THR A 239 1.11 -2.98 -13.95
CA THR A 239 1.94 -1.83 -14.31
C THR A 239 1.62 -0.64 -13.44
N SER A 240 2.65 0.10 -13.02
CA SER A 240 2.54 1.34 -12.26
C SER A 240 3.67 2.31 -12.60
N LEU A 241 3.54 3.57 -12.19
CA LEU A 241 4.61 4.54 -12.30
C LEU A 241 5.23 4.77 -10.92
N GLN A 242 6.56 4.75 -10.83
CA GLN A 242 7.27 4.91 -9.57
C GLN A 242 8.44 5.89 -9.72
N PHE A 243 8.70 6.64 -8.65
CA PHE A 243 9.94 7.40 -8.52
C PHE A 243 11.06 6.48 -8.00
N VAL A 244 12.12 6.35 -8.78
CA VAL A 244 13.29 5.51 -8.46
C VAL A 244 14.51 6.42 -8.27
N PRO A 245 15.28 6.27 -7.17
CA PRO A 245 16.46 7.09 -6.96
C PRO A 245 17.50 6.85 -8.04
N LYS A 246 18.01 7.93 -8.68
CA LYS A 246 19.05 7.85 -9.74
C LYS A 246 20.40 7.41 -9.21
N ALA A 247 20.75 7.83 -7.99
CA ALA A 247 22.02 7.50 -7.34
C ALA A 247 21.99 6.18 -6.57
N GLY A 248 20.89 5.42 -6.67
CA GLY A 248 20.65 4.25 -5.83
C GLY A 248 20.02 4.60 -4.49
N TYR A 249 19.68 3.57 -3.72
CA TYR A 249 19.09 3.72 -2.41
C TYR A 249 20.16 4.05 -1.36
N MET A 250 19.77 4.85 -0.36
CA MET A 250 20.65 5.34 0.70
C MET A 250 20.46 4.49 1.96
N VAL A 251 21.55 3.97 2.48
CA VAL A 251 21.58 3.31 3.79
C VAL A 251 21.61 4.38 4.86
N VAL A 252 20.68 4.32 5.81
CA VAL A 252 20.57 5.20 6.98
C VAL A 252 20.66 4.39 8.26
N GLY A 253 20.95 5.03 9.38
CA GLY A 253 20.95 4.37 10.68
C GLY A 253 19.53 3.96 11.11
N ASP A 254 19.43 2.95 11.98
CA ASP A 254 18.16 2.35 12.39
C ASP A 254 17.18 3.39 12.99
N GLU A 255 17.68 4.33 13.79
CA GLU A 255 16.88 5.39 14.38
C GLU A 255 16.30 6.33 13.32
N ASP A 256 17.13 6.78 12.35
CA ASP A 256 16.70 7.63 11.25
C ASP A 256 15.73 6.88 10.32
N PHE A 257 15.95 5.58 10.12
CA PHE A 257 15.06 4.72 9.35
C PHE A 257 13.66 4.66 9.98
N ASP A 258 13.58 4.35 11.27
CA ASP A 258 12.30 4.25 12.00
C ASP A 258 11.56 5.60 12.00
N LEU A 259 12.25 6.72 12.22
CA LEU A 259 11.66 8.06 12.18
C LEU A 259 11.11 8.41 10.80
N ASN A 260 11.83 8.06 9.74
CA ASN A 260 11.37 8.30 8.38
C ASN A 260 10.19 7.40 8.00
N MET A 261 10.21 6.11 8.40
CA MET A 261 9.09 5.20 8.14
C MET A 261 7.82 5.63 8.89
N ASP A 262 7.96 6.09 10.14
CA ASP A 262 6.85 6.67 10.90
C ASP A 262 6.30 7.96 10.24
N ALA A 263 7.14 8.71 9.56
CA ALA A 263 6.70 9.85 8.76
C ALA A 263 5.98 9.42 7.46
N VAL A 264 6.48 8.40 6.77
CA VAL A 264 5.83 7.80 5.58
C VAL A 264 4.44 7.30 5.94
N ASP A 265 4.31 6.50 7.01
CA ASP A 265 3.03 5.99 7.50
C ASP A 265 2.05 7.13 7.81
N ALA A 266 2.52 8.19 8.47
CA ALA A 266 1.68 9.35 8.80
C ALA A 266 1.21 10.14 7.57
N PHE A 267 2.02 10.23 6.52
CA PHE A 267 1.57 10.79 5.23
C PHE A 267 0.56 9.87 4.54
N GLU A 268 0.81 8.57 4.56
CA GLU A 268 -0.08 7.58 3.96
C GLU A 268 -1.43 7.48 4.67
N GLU A 269 -1.57 7.94 5.91
CA GLU A 269 -2.86 8.05 6.60
C GLU A 269 -3.75 9.19 6.06
N LEU A 270 -3.18 10.19 5.37
CA LEU A 270 -3.96 11.30 4.80
C LEU A 270 -4.80 10.84 3.61
N ASP A 271 -6.07 11.25 3.57
CA ASP A 271 -7.05 10.86 2.53
C ASP A 271 -6.72 11.36 1.12
N ASP A 272 -5.98 12.45 1.02
CA ASP A 272 -5.62 13.09 -0.25
C ASP A 272 -4.26 12.59 -0.78
N VAL A 273 -3.47 11.89 0.04
CA VAL A 273 -2.16 11.36 -0.36
C VAL A 273 -2.34 10.08 -1.18
N ASP A 274 -1.85 10.10 -2.40
CA ASP A 274 -1.84 9.00 -3.35
C ASP A 274 -0.68 8.03 -3.10
N SER A 275 0.54 8.57 -3.01
CA SER A 275 1.76 7.78 -2.79
C SER A 275 2.84 8.62 -2.12
N VAL A 276 3.70 7.94 -1.38
CA VAL A 276 4.91 8.52 -0.79
C VAL A 276 6.10 7.74 -1.34
N HIS A 277 7.12 8.43 -1.83
CA HIS A 277 8.34 7.82 -2.33
C HIS A 277 9.54 8.33 -1.54
N HIS A 278 10.51 7.46 -1.33
CA HIS A 278 11.75 7.80 -0.63
C HIS A 278 12.95 7.08 -1.25
N ASN A 279 14.15 7.53 -0.90
CA ASN A 279 15.40 6.93 -1.37
C ASN A 279 16.12 6.10 -0.31
N MET A 280 15.44 5.70 0.78
CA MET A 280 16.02 4.80 1.78
C MET A 280 16.12 3.38 1.25
N ASP A 281 17.20 2.70 1.60
CA ASP A 281 17.30 1.25 1.45
C ASP A 281 16.52 0.57 2.58
N THR A 282 15.54 -0.25 2.23
CA THR A 282 14.73 -1.01 3.17
C THR A 282 15.27 -2.42 3.43
N ASN A 283 16.43 -2.78 2.83
CA ASN A 283 17.08 -4.09 2.99
C ASN A 283 18.11 -4.14 4.12
N THR A 284 18.31 -3.06 4.88
CA THR A 284 19.21 -3.08 6.01
C THR A 284 18.58 -3.76 7.21
N SER A 285 18.86 -5.02 7.39
CA SER A 285 18.69 -5.78 8.63
C SER A 285 20.01 -6.45 9.00
#